data_7fd59df0b40817b35e120121876bb984
#
_entry.id   7fd59df0b40817b35e120121876bb984
#
_cell.length_a   1.000
_cell.length_b   1.000
_cell.length_c   1.000
_cell.angle_alpha   90.00
_cell.angle_beta   90.00
_cell.angle_gamma   90.00
#
_symmetry.space_group_name_H-M   'P 1'
#
loop_
_entity.id
_entity.type
_entity.pdbx_description
1 polymer ?
#
loop_
_entity_poly.entity_id
_entity_poly.type
_entity_poly.pdbx_seq_one_letter_code
_entity_poly.pdbx_strand_id
1 'polypeptide(L)'
;MDKLLNNKLLAYANNPQDAFVNFELGVRYMQLGQRASAISYILRAAELTDDNDLAYTCLLLNYENLNVQVGRSHSAKGQLLHAITLQPNRPEAYYMLSLYFEIKQQWQEAYTVASIAETLKPGTTYAEVNYPGEYGPMLQKAITGWYLGYGQESRRLFRELIEDTTVRTDHRRVIENNIKNLG
;
A
#
# COMPACT_ATOMS: atom_id res chain seq x y z
N MET A 1 -21.33 -9.25 -20.83
CA MET A 1 -21.24 -9.80 -19.47
C MET A 1 -19.83 -10.29 -19.23
N ASP A 2 -19.20 -9.95 -18.14
CA ASP A 2 -17.80 -10.30 -17.86
C ASP A 2 -17.68 -11.81 -17.60
N LYS A 3 -17.07 -12.54 -18.54
CA LYS A 3 -16.92 -14.00 -18.46
C LYS A 3 -16.05 -14.44 -17.27
N LEU A 4 -15.03 -13.62 -16.92
CA LEU A 4 -14.15 -13.95 -15.81
C LEU A 4 -14.88 -13.78 -14.47
N LEU A 5 -15.68 -12.71 -14.32
CA LEU A 5 -16.50 -12.51 -13.13
C LEU A 5 -17.49 -13.67 -12.94
N ASN A 6 -18.16 -14.12 -14.02
CA ASN A 6 -19.08 -15.25 -13.95
C ASN A 6 -18.39 -16.53 -13.45
N ASN A 7 -17.18 -16.82 -13.95
CA ASN A 7 -16.43 -17.99 -13.50
C ASN A 7 -16.08 -17.89 -12.00
N LYS A 8 -15.68 -16.70 -11.52
CA LYS A 8 -15.39 -16.48 -10.09
C LYS A 8 -16.65 -16.60 -9.22
N LEU A 9 -17.79 -16.12 -9.70
CA LEU A 9 -19.09 -16.29 -9.01
C LEU A 9 -19.52 -17.75 -8.93
N LEU A 10 -19.30 -18.55 -9.96
CA LEU A 10 -19.55 -19.99 -9.94
C LEU A 10 -18.64 -20.71 -8.94
N ALA A 11 -17.34 -20.35 -8.90
CA ALA A 11 -16.41 -20.90 -7.91
C ALA A 11 -16.87 -20.57 -6.49
N TYR A 12 -17.27 -19.31 -6.24
CA TYR A 12 -17.80 -18.87 -4.96
C TYR A 12 -19.11 -19.61 -4.58
N ALA A 13 -20.04 -19.80 -5.52
CA ALA A 13 -21.28 -20.53 -5.24
C ALA A 13 -21.02 -21.99 -4.81
N ASN A 14 -19.97 -22.61 -5.33
CA ASN A 14 -19.57 -23.97 -4.97
C ASN A 14 -18.79 -24.05 -3.64
N ASN A 15 -18.01 -23.03 -3.31
CA ASN A 15 -17.18 -23.03 -2.09
C ASN A 15 -17.08 -21.62 -1.45
N PRO A 16 -18.15 -21.12 -0.83
CA PRO A 16 -18.18 -19.74 -0.28
C PRO A 16 -17.32 -19.54 0.97
N GLN A 17 -16.83 -20.63 1.58
CA GLN A 17 -15.97 -20.58 2.76
C GLN A 17 -14.47 -20.73 2.42
N ASP A 18 -14.12 -20.84 1.14
CA ASP A 18 -12.73 -20.87 0.70
C ASP A 18 -12.15 -19.44 0.67
N ALA A 19 -11.06 -19.21 1.40
CA ALA A 19 -10.41 -17.90 1.50
C ALA A 19 -9.92 -17.42 0.14
N PHE A 20 -9.29 -18.30 -0.66
CA PHE A 20 -8.72 -17.94 -1.95
C PHE A 20 -9.80 -17.64 -3.00
N VAL A 21 -10.90 -18.37 -2.97
CA VAL A 21 -12.07 -18.10 -3.84
C VAL A 21 -12.65 -16.71 -3.53
N ASN A 22 -12.80 -16.36 -2.26
CA ASN A 22 -13.23 -15.03 -1.84
C ASN A 22 -12.23 -13.94 -2.28
N PHE A 23 -10.93 -14.18 -2.08
CA PHE A 23 -9.86 -13.28 -2.49
C PHE A 23 -9.91 -12.99 -4.00
N GLU A 24 -9.92 -14.03 -4.83
CA GLU A 24 -9.96 -13.89 -6.29
C GLU A 24 -11.21 -13.16 -6.79
N LEU A 25 -12.38 -13.43 -6.18
CA LEU A 25 -13.62 -12.74 -6.52
C LEU A 25 -13.54 -11.26 -6.11
N GLY A 26 -13.00 -10.97 -4.94
CA GLY A 26 -12.79 -9.60 -4.45
C GLY A 26 -11.82 -8.81 -5.33
N VAL A 27 -10.69 -9.39 -5.72
CA VAL A 27 -9.73 -8.79 -6.67
C VAL A 27 -10.41 -8.51 -8.02
N ARG A 28 -11.26 -9.42 -8.51
CA ARG A 28 -11.99 -9.19 -9.75
C ARG A 28 -12.95 -8.01 -9.64
N TYR A 29 -13.69 -7.88 -8.55
CA TYR A 29 -14.55 -6.72 -8.29
C TYR A 29 -13.75 -5.42 -8.18
N MET A 30 -12.56 -5.45 -7.57
CA MET A 30 -11.65 -4.30 -7.51
C MET A 30 -11.23 -3.84 -8.91
N GLN A 31 -10.84 -4.76 -9.80
CA GLN A 31 -10.47 -4.48 -11.20
C GLN A 31 -11.65 -3.88 -12.00
N LEU A 32 -12.88 -4.22 -11.66
CA LEU A 32 -14.11 -3.67 -12.27
C LEU A 32 -14.56 -2.35 -11.62
N GLY A 33 -13.81 -1.81 -10.64
CA GLY A 33 -14.17 -0.59 -9.93
C GLY A 33 -15.34 -0.74 -8.93
N GLN A 34 -15.81 -1.98 -8.70
CA GLN A 34 -16.93 -2.28 -7.79
C GLN A 34 -16.43 -2.41 -6.35
N ARG A 35 -15.95 -1.30 -5.78
CA ARG A 35 -15.21 -1.25 -4.52
C ARG A 35 -15.96 -1.83 -3.33
N ALA A 36 -17.27 -1.62 -3.20
CA ALA A 36 -18.04 -2.15 -2.07
C ALA A 36 -18.02 -3.69 -2.06
N SER A 37 -18.25 -4.32 -3.22
CA SER A 37 -18.17 -5.77 -3.38
C SER A 37 -16.72 -6.25 -3.16
N ALA A 38 -15.73 -5.55 -3.71
CA ALA A 38 -14.32 -5.88 -3.52
C ALA A 38 -13.97 -5.95 -2.03
N ILE A 39 -14.29 -4.90 -1.26
CA ILE A 39 -14.02 -4.83 0.18
C ILE A 39 -14.67 -6.01 0.91
N SER A 40 -15.94 -6.33 0.62
CA SER A 40 -16.66 -7.40 1.30
C SER A 40 -16.00 -8.77 1.09
N TYR A 41 -15.63 -9.10 -0.15
CA TYR A 41 -15.02 -10.40 -0.46
C TYR A 41 -13.56 -10.47 0.00
N ILE A 42 -12.77 -9.40 -0.15
CA ILE A 42 -11.39 -9.36 0.31
C ILE A 42 -11.33 -9.42 1.85
N LEU A 43 -12.25 -8.73 2.55
CA LEU A 43 -12.32 -8.83 4.01
C LEU A 43 -12.70 -10.26 4.45
N ARG A 44 -13.66 -10.87 3.76
CA ARG A 44 -14.03 -12.26 4.04
C ARG A 44 -12.88 -13.23 3.81
N ALA A 45 -12.06 -13.02 2.78
CA ALA A 45 -10.86 -13.82 2.55
C ALA A 45 -9.87 -13.72 3.71
N ALA A 46 -9.64 -12.49 4.23
CA ALA A 46 -8.77 -12.27 5.39
C ALA A 46 -9.28 -12.96 6.66
N GLU A 47 -10.61 -13.06 6.84
CA GLU A 47 -11.22 -13.73 7.99
C GLU A 47 -11.17 -15.27 7.90
N LEU A 48 -11.14 -15.81 6.69
CA LEU A 48 -11.20 -17.24 6.44
C LEU A 48 -9.82 -17.92 6.35
N THR A 49 -8.76 -17.15 6.17
CA THR A 49 -7.42 -17.70 5.94
C THR A 49 -6.60 -17.79 7.23
N ASP A 50 -5.84 -18.89 7.34
CA ASP A 50 -4.75 -19.02 8.31
C ASP A 50 -3.39 -18.60 7.71
N ASP A 51 -3.36 -18.26 6.42
CA ASP A 51 -2.17 -17.76 5.73
C ASP A 51 -1.98 -16.26 6.00
N ASN A 52 -0.94 -15.93 6.77
CA ASN A 52 -0.63 -14.55 7.13
C ASN A 52 -0.29 -13.67 5.93
N ASP A 53 0.31 -14.20 4.85
CA ASP A 53 0.65 -13.43 3.64
C ASP A 53 -0.62 -13.10 2.84
N LEU A 54 -1.57 -14.02 2.78
CA LEU A 54 -2.87 -13.77 2.16
C LEU A 54 -3.67 -12.75 2.98
N ALA A 55 -3.78 -12.93 4.30
CA ALA A 55 -4.45 -11.99 5.19
C ALA A 55 -3.84 -10.58 5.09
N TYR A 56 -2.52 -10.48 5.12
CA TYR A 56 -1.78 -9.23 4.96
C TYR A 56 -2.10 -8.55 3.63
N THR A 57 -2.02 -9.30 2.53
CA THR A 57 -2.36 -8.78 1.18
C THR A 57 -3.79 -8.25 1.15
N CYS A 58 -4.76 -8.98 1.72
CA CYS A 58 -6.15 -8.54 1.82
C CYS A 58 -6.29 -7.21 2.56
N LEU A 59 -5.58 -7.03 3.67
CA LEU A 59 -5.62 -5.79 4.46
C LEU A 59 -5.08 -4.59 3.65
N LEU A 60 -3.98 -4.76 2.90
CA LEU A 60 -3.43 -3.73 2.02
C LEU A 60 -4.41 -3.34 0.90
N LEU A 61 -5.00 -4.33 0.22
CA LEU A 61 -5.99 -4.08 -0.84
C LEU A 61 -7.26 -3.41 -0.29
N ASN A 62 -7.71 -3.78 0.92
CA ASN A 62 -8.84 -3.11 1.56
C ASN A 62 -8.51 -1.66 1.92
N TYR A 63 -7.30 -1.37 2.36
CA TYR A 63 -6.85 0.02 2.51
C TYR A 63 -7.00 0.80 1.21
N GLU A 64 -6.49 0.28 0.09
CA GLU A 64 -6.57 0.95 -1.21
C GLU A 64 -8.01 1.23 -1.64
N ASN A 65 -8.92 0.25 -1.47
CA ASN A 65 -10.32 0.40 -1.80
C ASN A 65 -11.06 1.41 -0.90
N LEU A 66 -10.70 1.48 0.39
CA LEU A 66 -11.32 2.39 1.37
C LEU A 66 -10.77 3.82 1.25
N ASN A 67 -9.47 3.97 1.02
CA ASN A 67 -8.79 5.28 1.03
C ASN A 67 -9.30 6.23 -0.06
N VAL A 68 -9.79 5.69 -1.18
CA VAL A 68 -10.38 6.48 -2.27
C VAL A 68 -11.85 6.82 -2.04
N GLN A 69 -12.46 6.35 -0.95
CA GLN A 69 -13.87 6.62 -0.62
C GLN A 69 -13.99 7.79 0.36
N VAL A 70 -14.85 8.74 0.04
CA VAL A 70 -15.13 9.88 0.92
C VAL A 70 -15.66 9.40 2.28
N GLY A 71 -15.08 9.92 3.36
CA GLY A 71 -15.49 9.59 4.73
C GLY A 71 -14.99 8.25 5.28
N ARG A 72 -14.24 7.45 4.51
CA ARG A 72 -13.71 6.14 4.95
C ARG A 72 -12.25 6.16 5.43
N SER A 73 -11.65 7.33 5.55
CA SER A 73 -10.25 7.52 5.90
C SER A 73 -9.83 6.82 7.22
N HIS A 74 -10.68 6.86 8.26
CA HIS A 74 -10.37 6.15 9.53
C HIS A 74 -10.39 4.64 9.36
N SER A 75 -11.36 4.09 8.63
CA SER A 75 -11.44 2.66 8.34
C SER A 75 -10.25 2.20 7.51
N ALA A 76 -9.82 3.01 6.53
CA ALA A 76 -8.62 2.74 5.73
C ALA A 76 -7.37 2.65 6.61
N LYS A 77 -7.12 3.64 7.47
CA LYS A 77 -5.99 3.61 8.42
C LYS A 77 -6.03 2.35 9.31
N GLY A 78 -7.21 1.94 9.76
CA GLY A 78 -7.38 0.73 10.58
C GLY A 78 -6.87 -0.53 9.88
N GLN A 79 -7.05 -0.67 8.57
CA GLN A 79 -6.52 -1.80 7.79
C GLN A 79 -4.99 -1.84 7.83
N LEU A 80 -4.33 -0.70 7.66
CA LEU A 80 -2.85 -0.64 7.71
C LEU A 80 -2.30 -0.95 9.10
N LEU A 81 -2.93 -0.45 10.15
CA LEU A 81 -2.52 -0.76 11.52
C LEU A 81 -2.69 -2.25 11.83
N HIS A 82 -3.75 -2.88 11.34
CA HIS A 82 -3.94 -4.32 11.47
C HIS A 82 -2.88 -5.10 10.68
N ALA A 83 -2.59 -4.69 9.44
CA ALA A 83 -1.53 -5.30 8.64
C ALA A 83 -0.16 -5.23 9.34
N ILE A 84 0.19 -4.07 9.92
CA ILE A 84 1.42 -3.90 10.71
C ILE A 84 1.43 -4.84 11.93
N THR A 85 0.31 -4.98 12.62
CA THR A 85 0.22 -5.89 13.78
C THR A 85 0.40 -7.35 13.36
N LEU A 86 -0.14 -7.73 12.20
CA LEU A 86 -0.04 -9.09 11.68
C LEU A 86 1.38 -9.42 11.19
N GLN A 87 2.02 -8.48 10.50
CA GLN A 87 3.37 -8.65 9.94
C GLN A 87 4.24 -7.39 10.16
N PRO A 88 4.76 -7.18 11.40
CA PRO A 88 5.46 -5.95 11.77
C PRO A 88 6.82 -5.77 11.07
N ASN A 89 7.35 -6.83 10.47
CA ASN A 89 8.67 -6.82 9.81
C ASN A 89 8.59 -6.58 8.29
N ARG A 90 7.44 -6.10 7.78
CA ARG A 90 7.21 -5.85 6.35
C ARG A 90 6.99 -4.36 6.08
N PRO A 91 7.62 -3.78 5.04
CA PRO A 91 7.60 -2.35 4.77
C PRO A 91 6.30 -1.84 4.13
N GLU A 92 5.54 -2.69 3.42
CA GLU A 92 4.47 -2.24 2.53
C GLU A 92 3.38 -1.45 3.29
N ALA A 93 2.93 -1.97 4.45
CA ALA A 93 1.92 -1.30 5.27
C ALA A 93 2.43 0.01 5.89
N TYR A 94 3.68 0.06 6.34
CA TYR A 94 4.30 1.29 6.84
C TYR A 94 4.46 2.34 5.75
N TYR A 95 4.88 1.92 4.55
CA TYR A 95 4.96 2.82 3.40
C TYR A 95 3.60 3.43 3.06
N MET A 96 2.56 2.60 2.94
CA MET A 96 1.20 3.08 2.68
C MET A 96 0.67 3.98 3.81
N LEU A 97 1.05 3.70 5.06
CA LEU A 97 0.70 4.53 6.21
C LEU A 97 1.43 5.88 6.16
N SER A 98 2.67 5.93 5.65
CA SER A 98 3.40 7.19 5.45
C SER A 98 2.70 8.08 4.41
N LEU A 99 2.24 7.49 3.30
CA LEU A 99 1.43 8.21 2.31
C LEU A 99 0.10 8.73 2.89
N TYR A 100 -0.55 7.92 3.74
CA TYR A 100 -1.76 8.35 4.42
C TYR A 100 -1.51 9.58 5.31
N PHE A 101 -0.43 9.61 6.08
CA PHE A 101 -0.07 10.72 6.93
C PHE A 101 0.39 11.95 6.12
N GLU A 102 1.11 11.76 5.01
CA GLU A 102 1.50 12.83 4.08
C GLU A 102 0.29 13.59 3.56
N ILE A 103 -0.74 12.87 3.05
CA ILE A 103 -1.99 13.49 2.56
C ILE A 103 -2.67 14.30 3.67
N LYS A 104 -2.51 13.93 4.93
CA LYS A 104 -3.02 14.66 6.10
C LYS A 104 -2.09 15.77 6.59
N GLN A 105 -0.94 15.97 5.94
CA GLN A 105 0.12 16.90 6.35
C GLN A 105 0.65 16.62 7.76
N GLN A 106 0.54 15.37 8.21
CA GLN A 106 1.10 14.87 9.46
C GLN A 106 2.54 14.43 9.22
N TRP A 107 3.43 15.42 9.01
CA TRP A 107 4.78 15.21 8.49
C TRP A 107 5.64 14.36 9.42
N GLN A 108 5.52 14.55 10.74
CA GLN A 108 6.32 13.82 11.72
C GLN A 108 5.96 12.32 11.73
N GLU A 109 4.66 12.01 11.71
CA GLU A 109 4.18 10.64 11.65
C GLU A 109 4.57 9.99 10.33
N ALA A 110 4.41 10.71 9.22
CA ALA A 110 4.78 10.22 7.89
C ALA A 110 6.28 9.89 7.80
N TYR A 111 7.14 10.78 8.27
CA TYR A 111 8.58 10.58 8.31
C TYR A 111 8.96 9.38 9.20
N THR A 112 8.34 9.28 10.38
CA THR A 112 8.64 8.21 11.34
C THR A 112 8.32 6.84 10.75
N VAL A 113 7.13 6.65 10.17
CA VAL A 113 6.77 5.35 9.59
C VAL A 113 7.52 5.05 8.30
N ALA A 114 7.88 6.07 7.49
CA ALA A 114 8.75 5.88 6.33
C ALA A 114 10.16 5.43 6.75
N SER A 115 10.69 5.99 7.83
CA SER A 115 12.00 5.61 8.38
C SER A 115 12.00 4.17 8.91
N ILE A 116 10.90 3.70 9.49
CA ILE A 116 10.73 2.29 9.88
C ILE A 116 10.72 1.41 8.62
N ALA A 117 9.89 1.76 7.62
CA ALA A 117 9.76 0.99 6.39
C ALA A 117 11.10 0.82 5.64
N GLU A 118 11.97 1.86 5.65
CA GLU A 118 13.29 1.84 5.02
C GLU A 118 14.21 0.74 5.58
N THR A 119 14.02 0.33 6.83
CA THR A 119 14.83 -0.71 7.49
C THR A 119 14.34 -2.13 7.26
N LEU A 120 13.16 -2.29 6.67
CA LEU A 120 12.48 -3.56 6.49
C LEU A 120 12.63 -4.09 5.06
N LYS A 121 12.36 -5.40 4.89
CA LYS A 121 12.38 -6.03 3.57
C LYS A 121 10.98 -6.47 3.16
N PRO A 122 10.61 -6.28 1.86
CA PRO A 122 9.33 -6.71 1.36
C PRO A 122 9.19 -8.23 1.40
N GLY A 123 7.97 -8.69 1.63
CA GLY A 123 7.61 -10.10 1.55
C GLY A 123 6.78 -10.41 0.29
N THR A 124 6.26 -11.63 0.23
CA THR A 124 5.38 -12.05 -0.86
C THR A 124 3.98 -11.47 -0.67
N THR A 125 3.38 -10.98 -1.76
CA THR A 125 1.97 -10.59 -1.83
C THR A 125 1.24 -11.42 -2.88
N TYR A 126 -0.04 -11.73 -2.62
CA TYR A 126 -0.89 -12.52 -3.53
C TYR A 126 -1.47 -11.69 -4.69
N ALA A 127 -1.33 -10.37 -4.63
CA ALA A 127 -1.67 -9.44 -5.70
C ALA A 127 -0.74 -8.23 -5.65
N GLU A 128 -0.72 -7.47 -6.73
CA GLU A 128 -0.04 -6.18 -6.77
C GLU A 128 -0.68 -5.22 -5.77
N VAL A 129 0.14 -4.57 -4.96
CA VAL A 129 -0.22 -3.56 -3.97
C VAL A 129 0.52 -2.26 -4.26
N ASN A 130 0.04 -1.15 -3.74
CA ASN A 130 0.67 0.16 -3.94
C ASN A 130 1.98 0.29 -3.13
N TYR A 131 2.96 -0.53 -3.51
CA TYR A 131 4.32 -0.48 -2.96
C TYR A 131 5.33 -0.50 -4.11
N PRO A 132 6.11 0.58 -4.31
CA PRO A 132 6.96 0.70 -5.50
C PRO A 132 8.30 -0.05 -5.39
N GLY A 133 8.54 -0.74 -4.27
CA GLY A 133 9.80 -1.42 -3.99
C GLY A 133 10.64 -0.68 -2.92
N GLU A 134 11.87 -1.14 -2.73
CA GLU A 134 12.75 -0.70 -1.63
C GLU A 134 13.05 0.80 -1.64
N TYR A 135 13.05 1.45 -2.79
CA TYR A 135 13.26 2.89 -2.90
C TYR A 135 12.06 3.73 -2.39
N GLY A 136 10.85 3.16 -2.33
CA GLY A 136 9.63 3.88 -1.96
C GLY A 136 9.69 4.51 -0.57
N PRO A 137 10.03 3.76 0.49
CA PRO A 137 10.24 4.31 1.83
C PRO A 137 11.29 5.41 1.89
N MET A 138 12.42 5.25 1.21
CA MET A 138 13.47 6.27 1.12
C MET A 138 12.97 7.56 0.46
N LEU A 139 12.20 7.44 -0.64
CA LEU A 139 11.58 8.59 -1.31
C LEU A 139 10.61 9.31 -0.37
N GLN A 140 9.79 8.56 0.32
CA GLN A 140 8.80 9.10 1.25
C GLN A 140 9.47 9.82 2.44
N LYS A 141 10.55 9.24 2.97
CA LYS A 141 11.38 9.83 4.01
C LYS A 141 12.02 11.14 3.52
N ALA A 142 12.57 11.17 2.30
CA ALA A 142 13.16 12.38 1.72
C ALA A 142 12.13 13.50 1.57
N ILE A 143 10.93 13.20 1.09
CA ILE A 143 9.84 14.17 0.93
C ILE A 143 9.41 14.73 2.29
N THR A 144 9.07 13.87 3.22
CA THR A 144 8.52 14.27 4.53
C THR A 144 9.57 14.94 5.42
N GLY A 145 10.84 14.49 5.36
CA GLY A 145 11.95 15.10 6.04
C GLY A 145 12.20 16.54 5.61
N TRP A 146 11.97 16.87 4.34
CA TRP A 146 12.05 18.24 3.84
C TRP A 146 11.06 19.17 4.56
N TYR A 147 9.80 18.76 4.73
CA TYR A 147 8.78 19.53 5.44
C TYR A 147 9.07 19.68 6.93
N LEU A 148 9.90 18.80 7.50
CA LEU A 148 10.34 18.88 8.90
C LEU A 148 11.64 19.72 9.08
N GLY A 149 12.20 20.25 7.99
CA GLY A 149 13.44 21.02 8.03
C GLY A 149 14.72 20.18 7.98
N TYR A 150 14.63 18.87 7.70
CA TYR A 150 15.79 17.97 7.56
C TYR A 150 16.42 18.08 6.16
N GLY A 151 16.60 19.32 5.68
CA GLY A 151 16.98 19.61 4.30
C GLY A 151 18.29 18.98 3.83
N GLN A 152 19.28 18.79 4.72
CA GLN A 152 20.54 18.12 4.36
C GLN A 152 20.31 16.62 4.08
N GLU A 153 19.57 15.94 4.95
CA GLU A 153 19.22 14.53 4.78
C GLU A 153 18.38 14.33 3.51
N SER A 154 17.33 15.14 3.31
CA SER A 154 16.47 15.07 2.15
C SER A 154 17.25 15.21 0.84
N ARG A 155 18.17 16.18 0.74
CA ARG A 155 19.03 16.35 -0.44
C ARG A 155 19.93 15.15 -0.68
N ARG A 156 20.49 14.55 0.36
CA ARG A 156 21.30 13.34 0.25
C ARG A 156 20.47 12.19 -0.30
N LEU A 157 19.29 11.93 0.27
CA LEU A 157 18.39 10.87 -0.15
C LEU A 157 17.91 11.06 -1.59
N PHE A 158 17.53 12.27 -2.01
CA PHE A 158 17.16 12.53 -3.39
C PHE A 158 18.30 12.30 -4.39
N ARG A 159 19.55 12.59 -4.03
CA ARG A 159 20.72 12.31 -4.87
C ARG A 159 20.98 10.80 -5.00
N GLU A 160 20.83 10.04 -3.93
CA GLU A 160 20.93 8.59 -3.95
C GLU A 160 19.84 7.99 -4.85
N LEU A 161 18.60 8.46 -4.73
CA LEU A 161 17.45 8.00 -5.50
C LEU A 161 17.55 8.30 -7.00
N ILE A 162 18.16 9.42 -7.40
CA ILE A 162 18.28 9.75 -8.83
C ILE A 162 19.22 8.80 -9.57
N GLU A 163 20.21 8.23 -8.86
CA GLU A 163 21.16 7.24 -9.39
C GLU A 163 20.57 5.81 -9.38
N ASP A 164 19.51 5.57 -8.62
CA ASP A 164 18.88 4.26 -8.53
C ASP A 164 18.06 3.96 -9.80
N THR A 165 18.50 2.94 -10.55
CA THR A 165 17.84 2.52 -11.80
C THR A 165 16.49 1.85 -11.60
N THR A 166 16.16 1.40 -10.39
CA THR A 166 14.86 0.77 -10.05
C THR A 166 13.75 1.77 -9.87
N VAL A 167 14.07 3.06 -9.69
CA VAL A 167 13.09 4.13 -9.51
C VAL A 167 12.25 4.33 -10.78
N ARG A 168 10.94 4.22 -10.62
CA ARG A 168 9.96 4.40 -11.69
C ARG A 168 10.03 5.81 -12.30
N THR A 169 9.73 5.92 -13.58
CA THR A 169 9.83 7.18 -14.35
C THR A 169 8.98 8.31 -13.75
N ASP A 170 7.79 8.00 -13.24
CA ASP A 170 6.92 8.98 -12.58
C ASP A 170 7.54 9.52 -11.30
N HIS A 171 8.10 8.64 -10.46
CA HIS A 171 8.81 9.04 -9.25
C HIS A 171 10.12 9.76 -9.53
N ARG A 172 10.85 9.39 -10.59
CA ARG A 172 12.07 10.09 -11.02
C ARG A 172 11.80 11.55 -11.31
N ARG A 173 10.68 11.87 -11.99
CA ARG A 173 10.27 13.28 -12.22
C ARG A 173 10.02 14.04 -10.92
N VAL A 174 9.42 13.39 -9.94
CA VAL A 174 9.21 13.98 -8.59
C VAL A 174 10.56 14.30 -7.94
N ILE A 175 11.50 13.36 -7.98
CA ILE A 175 12.86 13.52 -7.42
C ILE A 175 13.59 14.68 -8.10
N GLU A 176 13.62 14.73 -9.44
CA GLU A 176 14.25 15.79 -10.22
C GLU A 176 13.68 17.18 -9.88
N ASN A 177 12.35 17.27 -9.75
CA ASN A 177 11.70 18.53 -9.39
C ASN A 177 12.07 18.95 -7.95
N ASN A 178 12.12 18.00 -7.02
CA ASN A 178 12.55 18.30 -5.66
C ASN A 178 14.01 18.77 -5.63
N ILE A 179 14.94 18.09 -6.31
CA ILE A 179 16.34 18.51 -6.40
C ILE A 179 16.45 19.95 -6.92
N LYS A 180 15.73 20.32 -7.96
CA LYS A 180 15.73 21.69 -8.51
C LYS A 180 15.21 22.72 -7.52
N ASN A 181 14.20 22.38 -6.75
CA ASN A 181 13.61 23.30 -5.77
C ASN A 181 14.43 23.41 -4.47
N LEU A 182 15.35 22.48 -4.23
CA LEU A 182 16.21 22.39 -3.05
C LEU A 182 17.61 23.03 -3.25
N GLY A 183 17.96 23.39 -4.48
CA GLY A 183 19.19 24.12 -4.80
C GLY A 183 19.05 25.55 -4.47
#